data_dc0aad61fd4168862c6df0f7f18cef20
#
_entry.id   dc0aad61fd4168862c6df0f7f18cef20
#
_cell.length_a   1.000
_cell.length_b   1.000
_cell.length_c   1.000
_cell.angle_alpha   90.00
_cell.angle_beta   90.00
_cell.angle_gamma   90.00
#
_symmetry.space_group_name_H-M   'P 1'
#
loop_
_entity.id
_entity.type
_entity.pdbx_description
1 polymer ?
#
loop_
_entity_poly.entity_id
_entity_poly.type
_entity_poly.pdbx_seq_one_letter_code
_entity_poly.pdbx_strand_id
1 'polypeptide(L)'
;MTTRRDFLRQTALLGAGLTISPFFIKAGSAGVGANDKIGVGLIGCNGMGFEDLKAFLRNPEVECIALSDIDENVLNNRAAETEKITGKKVKHLYKDWRKLIDNKDIDLVIVGTPDHWHCLQMVSACQAVTSCPERVTRLQSREGCVL
;
A
#
# COMPACT_ATOMS: atom_id res chain seq x y z
N MET A 1 50.63 -13.64 33.12
CA MET A 1 49.72 -12.46 33.02
C MET A 1 49.88 -11.86 31.66
N THR A 2 48.89 -12.09 30.79
CA THR A 2 48.86 -11.49 29.43
C THR A 2 48.57 -10.00 29.55
N THR A 3 49.47 -9.18 29.00
CA THR A 3 49.32 -7.75 29.05
C THR A 3 48.33 -7.26 27.99
N ARG A 4 47.69 -6.09 28.18
CA ARG A 4 46.77 -5.51 27.21
C ARG A 4 47.40 -5.36 25.81
N ARG A 5 48.74 -5.22 25.76
CA ARG A 5 49.49 -5.13 24.50
C ARG A 5 49.52 -6.47 23.73
N ASP A 6 49.58 -7.59 24.46
CA ASP A 6 49.62 -8.93 23.85
C ASP A 6 48.26 -9.29 23.27
N PHE A 7 47.20 -8.89 23.95
CA PHE A 7 45.83 -9.05 23.44
C PHE A 7 45.60 -8.26 22.13
N LEU A 8 46.03 -7.01 22.04
CA LEU A 8 45.90 -6.19 20.84
C LEU A 8 46.73 -6.72 19.69
N ARG A 9 47.93 -7.27 19.94
CA ARG A 9 48.74 -7.91 18.89
C ARG A 9 48.11 -9.20 18.36
N GLN A 10 47.51 -10.00 19.19
CA GLN A 10 46.85 -11.22 18.77
C GLN A 10 45.56 -10.95 17.98
N THR A 11 44.79 -9.91 18.35
CA THR A 11 43.60 -9.52 17.61
C THR A 11 43.95 -8.93 16.23
N ALA A 12 45.05 -8.22 16.12
CA ALA A 12 45.49 -7.65 14.83
C ALA A 12 45.95 -8.73 13.84
N LEU A 13 46.53 -9.82 14.32
CA LEU A 13 46.96 -10.97 13.50
C LEU A 13 45.79 -11.83 13.02
N LEU A 14 44.70 -11.90 13.80
CA LEU A 14 43.49 -12.63 13.40
C LEU A 14 42.61 -11.82 12.45
N GLY A 15 42.74 -10.50 12.44
CA GLY A 15 42.01 -9.61 11.53
C GLY A 15 42.52 -9.56 10.09
N ALA A 16 43.75 -10.02 9.84
CA ALA A 16 44.37 -9.94 8.50
C ALA A 16 43.93 -11.08 7.56
N GLY A 17 43.19 -12.09 8.04
CA GLY A 17 42.75 -13.23 7.26
C GLY A 17 41.32 -13.18 6.71
N LEU A 18 40.51 -12.25 7.19
CA LEU A 18 39.17 -12.02 6.66
C LEU A 18 39.19 -10.82 5.71
N THR A 19 39.60 -11.04 4.47
CA THR A 19 39.21 -10.18 3.38
C THR A 19 37.70 -10.28 3.30
N ILE A 20 36.96 -9.45 4.05
CA ILE A 20 35.58 -9.15 3.79
C ILE A 20 35.61 -8.53 2.41
N SER A 21 35.43 -9.36 1.36
CA SER A 21 35.02 -8.86 0.06
C SER A 21 33.94 -7.83 0.34
N PRO A 22 34.09 -6.57 -0.13
CA PRO A 22 32.97 -5.68 -0.10
C PRO A 22 31.90 -6.36 -0.91
N PHE A 23 30.98 -7.04 -0.26
CA PHE A 23 29.71 -7.37 -0.84
C PHE A 23 29.16 -6.01 -1.23
N PHE A 24 29.46 -5.60 -2.46
CA PHE A 24 28.66 -4.62 -3.15
C PHE A 24 27.27 -5.24 -3.17
N ILE A 25 26.49 -4.94 -2.16
CA ILE A 25 25.05 -4.99 -2.27
C ILE A 25 24.80 -4.02 -3.40
N LYS A 26 24.82 -4.55 -4.60
CA LYS A 26 24.23 -3.91 -5.76
C LYS A 26 22.82 -3.63 -5.24
N ALA A 27 22.56 -2.38 -4.87
CA ALA A 27 21.21 -1.87 -4.78
C ALA A 27 20.71 -1.93 -6.24
N GLY A 28 20.50 -3.17 -6.69
CA GLY A 28 19.64 -3.42 -7.82
C GLY A 28 18.37 -2.71 -7.41
N SER A 29 17.81 -1.93 -8.30
CA SER A 29 16.42 -1.57 -8.22
C SER A 29 15.70 -2.91 -8.05
N ALA A 30 15.56 -3.34 -6.80
CA ALA A 30 14.69 -4.43 -6.42
C ALA A 30 13.34 -3.93 -6.93
N GLY A 31 12.92 -4.46 -8.06
CA GLY A 31 11.57 -4.22 -8.52
C GLY A 31 10.71 -4.51 -7.30
N VAL A 32 9.91 -3.54 -6.91
CA VAL A 32 9.01 -3.65 -5.74
C VAL A 32 8.37 -5.03 -5.83
N GLY A 33 8.69 -5.91 -4.89
CA GLY A 33 8.15 -7.26 -4.87
C GLY A 33 6.63 -7.17 -4.88
N ALA A 34 5.95 -8.17 -5.40
CA ALA A 34 4.48 -8.14 -5.41
C ALA A 34 3.87 -7.96 -4.01
N ASN A 35 4.65 -8.30 -2.97
CA ASN A 35 4.26 -8.13 -1.56
C ASN A 35 4.56 -6.73 -0.98
N ASP A 36 5.32 -5.90 -1.72
CA ASP A 36 5.68 -4.56 -1.27
C ASP A 36 4.76 -3.47 -1.87
N LYS A 37 3.76 -3.87 -2.66
CA LYS A 37 2.82 -2.94 -3.26
C LYS A 37 1.73 -2.54 -2.29
N ILE A 38 1.38 -1.26 -2.32
CA ILE A 38 0.28 -0.70 -1.54
C ILE A 38 -1.04 -1.03 -2.25
N GLY A 39 -1.85 -1.86 -1.63
CA GLY A 39 -3.18 -2.21 -2.11
C GLY A 39 -4.19 -1.10 -1.86
N VAL A 40 -4.76 -0.54 -2.93
CA VAL A 40 -5.74 0.55 -2.83
C VAL A 40 -7.15 0.06 -3.16
N GLY A 41 -8.11 0.47 -2.33
CA GLY A 41 -9.54 0.34 -2.55
C GLY A 41 -10.20 1.71 -2.75
N LEU A 42 -11.14 1.81 -3.70
CA LEU A 42 -11.93 3.01 -3.93
C LEU A 42 -13.39 2.77 -3.62
N ILE A 43 -13.98 3.62 -2.77
CA ILE A 43 -15.41 3.66 -2.47
C ILE A 43 -16.02 4.90 -3.13
N GLY A 44 -16.96 4.71 -4.06
CA GLY A 44 -17.50 5.80 -4.89
C GLY A 44 -16.62 6.05 -6.11
N CYS A 45 -16.94 5.36 -7.21
CA CYS A 45 -16.10 5.32 -8.40
C CYS A 45 -16.37 6.45 -9.39
N ASN A 46 -17.27 7.38 -9.09
CA ASN A 46 -17.62 8.46 -10.00
C ASN A 46 -16.87 9.76 -9.64
N GLY A 47 -16.76 10.67 -10.64
CA GLY A 47 -16.20 12.00 -10.45
C GLY A 47 -14.79 12.01 -9.85
N MET A 48 -14.61 12.79 -8.78
CA MET A 48 -13.28 13.02 -8.17
C MET A 48 -12.67 11.79 -7.55
N GLY A 49 -13.45 10.88 -6.96
CA GLY A 49 -12.91 9.66 -6.38
C GLY A 49 -12.09 8.85 -7.38
N PHE A 50 -12.54 8.78 -8.62
CA PHE A 50 -11.79 8.11 -9.67
C PHE A 50 -10.55 8.89 -10.14
N GLU A 51 -10.62 10.24 -10.18
CA GLU A 51 -9.44 11.07 -10.47
C GLU A 51 -8.35 10.91 -9.40
N ASP A 52 -8.74 10.85 -8.12
CA ASP A 52 -7.83 10.59 -7.02
C ASP A 52 -7.19 9.21 -7.17
N LEU A 53 -7.96 8.17 -7.48
CA LEU A 53 -7.41 6.84 -7.76
C LEU A 53 -6.38 6.90 -8.90
N LYS A 54 -6.68 7.59 -10.00
CA LYS A 54 -5.73 7.75 -11.11
C LYS A 54 -4.43 8.44 -10.68
N ALA A 55 -4.52 9.41 -9.79
CA ALA A 55 -3.33 10.08 -9.25
C ALA A 55 -2.46 9.12 -8.44
N PHE A 56 -3.06 8.27 -7.60
CA PHE A 56 -2.34 7.24 -6.86
C PHE A 56 -1.70 6.19 -7.77
N LEU A 57 -2.40 5.76 -8.81
CA LEU A 57 -1.91 4.74 -9.77
C LEU A 57 -0.74 5.20 -10.64
N ARG A 58 -0.37 6.48 -10.62
CA ARG A 58 0.88 6.97 -11.23
C ARG A 58 2.12 6.46 -10.50
N ASN A 59 1.98 6.09 -9.23
CA ASN A 59 3.07 5.48 -8.48
C ASN A 59 3.12 3.96 -8.78
N PRO A 60 4.25 3.41 -9.26
CA PRO A 60 4.39 2.00 -9.59
C PRO A 60 4.27 1.06 -8.37
N GLU A 61 4.40 1.61 -7.16
CA GLU A 61 4.24 0.87 -5.90
C GLU A 61 2.77 0.69 -5.49
N VAL A 62 1.83 1.32 -6.21
CA VAL A 62 0.39 1.26 -5.92
C VAL A 62 -0.31 0.30 -6.87
N GLU A 63 -1.22 -0.50 -6.33
CA GLU A 63 -2.07 -1.42 -7.10
C GLU A 63 -3.53 -1.26 -6.68
N CYS A 64 -4.45 -1.10 -7.64
CA CYS A 64 -5.87 -1.10 -7.36
C CYS A 64 -6.35 -2.53 -7.11
N ILE A 65 -6.74 -2.82 -5.88
CA ILE A 65 -7.22 -4.13 -5.45
C ILE A 65 -8.73 -4.25 -5.63
N ALA A 66 -9.48 -3.21 -5.24
CA ALA A 66 -10.93 -3.27 -5.27
C ALA A 66 -11.56 -1.93 -5.59
N LEU A 67 -12.73 -1.99 -6.23
CA LEU A 67 -13.62 -0.87 -6.46
C LEU A 67 -14.99 -1.16 -5.85
N SER A 68 -15.65 -0.14 -5.31
CA SER A 68 -17.00 -0.24 -4.78
C SER A 68 -17.86 0.93 -5.23
N ASP A 69 -19.00 0.62 -5.85
CA ASP A 69 -20.03 1.59 -6.20
C ASP A 69 -21.39 0.92 -6.19
N ILE A 70 -22.46 1.69 -5.89
CA ILE A 70 -23.83 1.22 -5.92
C ILE A 70 -24.34 1.03 -7.36
N ASP A 71 -23.79 1.79 -8.32
CA ASP A 71 -24.11 1.69 -9.73
C ASP A 71 -23.17 0.70 -10.42
N GLU A 72 -23.73 -0.42 -10.86
CA GLU A 72 -22.98 -1.47 -11.55
C GLU A 72 -22.40 -1.03 -12.89
N ASN A 73 -23.06 -0.09 -13.59
CA ASN A 73 -22.55 0.43 -14.87
C ASN A 73 -21.29 1.28 -14.63
N VAL A 74 -21.33 2.16 -13.62
CA VAL A 74 -20.16 2.95 -13.19
C VAL A 74 -19.04 2.03 -12.77
N LEU A 75 -19.33 1.05 -11.92
CA LEU A 75 -18.36 0.08 -11.39
C LEU A 75 -17.63 -0.67 -12.51
N ASN A 76 -18.37 -1.23 -13.47
CA ASN A 76 -17.81 -1.99 -14.58
C ASN A 76 -17.01 -1.10 -15.54
N ASN A 77 -17.52 0.11 -15.86
CA ASN A 77 -16.81 1.05 -16.71
C ASN A 77 -15.48 1.49 -16.11
N ARG A 78 -15.47 1.79 -14.79
CA ARG A 78 -14.26 2.22 -14.09
C ARG A 78 -13.27 1.07 -13.89
N ALA A 79 -13.75 -0.17 -13.73
CA ALA A 79 -12.89 -1.34 -13.72
C ALA A 79 -12.17 -1.51 -15.07
N ALA A 80 -12.89 -1.39 -16.19
CA ALA A 80 -12.30 -1.47 -17.52
C ALA A 80 -11.31 -0.30 -17.81
N GLU A 81 -11.60 0.90 -17.30
CA GLU A 81 -10.70 2.05 -17.43
C GLU A 81 -9.43 1.87 -16.59
N THR A 82 -9.57 1.35 -15.37
CA THR A 82 -8.42 1.00 -14.50
C THR A 82 -7.52 -0.05 -15.15
N GLU A 83 -8.12 -1.07 -15.76
CA GLU A 83 -7.38 -2.10 -16.50
C GLU A 83 -6.59 -1.53 -17.68
N LYS A 84 -7.16 -0.56 -18.41
CA LYS A 84 -6.46 0.14 -19.51
C LYS A 84 -5.26 0.96 -19.00
N ILE A 85 -5.37 1.57 -17.83
CA ILE A 85 -4.32 2.42 -17.25
C ILE A 85 -3.19 1.56 -16.68
N THR A 86 -3.53 0.50 -15.95
CA THR A 86 -2.57 -0.30 -15.18
C THR A 86 -2.07 -1.54 -15.91
N GLY A 87 -2.74 -1.94 -16.97
CA GLY A 87 -2.52 -3.23 -17.65
C GLY A 87 -2.95 -4.44 -16.83
N LYS A 88 -3.61 -4.24 -15.67
CA LYS A 88 -4.04 -5.29 -14.75
C LYS A 88 -5.52 -5.18 -14.46
N LYS A 89 -6.17 -6.34 -14.41
CA LYS A 89 -7.59 -6.41 -14.03
C LYS A 89 -7.76 -6.16 -12.53
N VAL A 90 -8.76 -5.36 -12.17
CA VAL A 90 -9.14 -5.17 -10.77
C VAL A 90 -9.63 -6.49 -10.18
N LYS A 91 -9.10 -6.87 -9.02
CA LYS A 91 -9.35 -8.20 -8.43
C LYS A 91 -10.78 -8.33 -7.91
N HIS A 92 -11.30 -7.27 -7.31
CA HIS A 92 -12.60 -7.32 -6.63
C HIS A 92 -13.47 -6.12 -6.99
N LEU A 93 -14.75 -6.39 -7.28
CA LEU A 93 -15.78 -5.39 -7.52
C LEU A 93 -16.89 -5.61 -6.49
N TYR A 94 -17.18 -4.59 -5.70
CA TYR A 94 -18.17 -4.69 -4.63
C TYR A 94 -19.29 -3.67 -4.85
N LYS A 95 -20.52 -4.10 -4.65
CA LYS A 95 -21.69 -3.20 -4.58
C LYS A 95 -21.84 -2.59 -3.18
N ASP A 96 -21.41 -3.32 -2.15
CA ASP A 96 -21.38 -2.87 -0.77
C ASP A 96 -19.96 -2.55 -0.34
N TRP A 97 -19.72 -1.28 0.01
CA TRP A 97 -18.42 -0.77 0.44
C TRP A 97 -17.89 -1.44 1.72
N ARG A 98 -18.77 -2.01 2.57
CA ARG A 98 -18.35 -2.74 3.77
C ARG A 98 -17.48 -3.93 3.43
N LYS A 99 -17.85 -4.66 2.37
CA LYS A 99 -17.06 -5.80 1.89
C LYS A 99 -15.68 -5.38 1.36
N LEU A 100 -15.56 -4.14 0.86
CA LEU A 100 -14.27 -3.60 0.46
C LEU A 100 -13.39 -3.35 1.69
N ILE A 101 -13.94 -2.77 2.74
CA ILE A 101 -13.20 -2.49 3.99
C ILE A 101 -12.76 -3.78 4.68
N ASP A 102 -13.57 -4.85 4.62
CA ASP A 102 -13.25 -6.16 5.21
C ASP A 102 -12.16 -6.92 4.42
N ASN A 103 -11.83 -6.47 3.22
CA ASN A 103 -10.84 -7.13 2.38
C ASN A 103 -9.42 -6.84 2.91
N LYS A 104 -8.70 -7.91 3.27
CA LYS A 104 -7.38 -7.85 3.90
C LYS A 104 -6.24 -7.39 2.98
N ASP A 105 -6.42 -7.43 1.68
CA ASP A 105 -5.41 -7.04 0.70
C ASP A 105 -5.40 -5.51 0.43
N ILE A 106 -6.24 -4.74 1.15
CA ILE A 106 -6.35 -3.30 0.99
C ILE A 106 -5.64 -2.59 2.14
N ASP A 107 -4.63 -1.80 1.82
CA ASP A 107 -3.84 -1.01 2.77
C ASP A 107 -4.33 0.44 2.85
N LEU A 108 -4.94 0.95 1.76
CA LEU A 108 -5.40 2.32 1.65
C LEU A 108 -6.80 2.35 1.04
N VAL A 109 -7.69 3.11 1.66
CA VAL A 109 -9.05 3.33 1.17
C VAL A 109 -9.22 4.79 0.74
N ILE A 110 -9.67 5.00 -0.50
CA ILE A 110 -10.09 6.30 -1.02
C ILE A 110 -11.61 6.37 -0.91
N VAL A 111 -12.12 7.45 -0.31
CA VAL A 111 -13.56 7.70 -0.17
C VAL A 111 -13.95 8.83 -1.10
N GLY A 112 -14.63 8.51 -2.20
CA GLY A 112 -15.10 9.45 -3.23
C GLY A 112 -16.62 9.55 -3.32
N THR A 113 -17.33 9.22 -2.25
CA THR A 113 -18.80 9.31 -2.15
C THR A 113 -19.26 10.74 -1.82
N PRO A 114 -20.55 11.06 -1.87
CA PRO A 114 -21.06 12.34 -1.35
C PRO A 114 -20.77 12.54 0.14
N ASP A 115 -20.57 13.80 0.55
CA ASP A 115 -20.08 14.21 1.87
C ASP A 115 -20.82 13.58 3.07
N HIS A 116 -22.12 13.41 2.98
CA HIS A 116 -22.93 12.80 4.04
C HIS A 116 -22.62 11.33 4.32
N TRP A 117 -21.92 10.63 3.41
CA TRP A 117 -21.46 9.25 3.59
C TRP A 117 -20.02 9.16 4.12
N HIS A 118 -19.22 10.23 3.98
CA HIS A 118 -17.79 10.19 4.31
C HIS A 118 -17.54 9.79 5.76
N CYS A 119 -18.22 10.43 6.70
CA CYS A 119 -18.02 10.18 8.13
C CYS A 119 -18.23 8.70 8.48
N LEU A 120 -19.34 8.11 8.00
CA LEU A 120 -19.66 6.71 8.28
C LEU A 120 -18.61 5.75 7.69
N GLN A 121 -18.21 6.00 6.45
CA GLN A 121 -17.25 5.15 5.73
C GLN A 121 -15.85 5.27 6.34
N MET A 122 -15.42 6.49 6.69
CA MET A 122 -14.13 6.72 7.34
C MET A 122 -14.06 6.07 8.72
N VAL A 123 -15.08 6.25 9.57
CA VAL A 123 -15.12 5.63 10.89
C VAL A 123 -15.08 4.12 10.80
N SER A 124 -15.86 3.54 9.88
CA SER A 124 -15.87 2.09 9.67
C SER A 124 -14.51 1.56 9.19
N ALA A 125 -13.84 2.29 8.30
CA ALA A 125 -12.51 1.91 7.83
C ALA A 125 -11.48 1.99 8.97
N CYS A 126 -11.51 3.06 9.80
CA CYS A 126 -10.65 3.18 10.98
C CYS A 126 -10.88 2.04 11.99
N GLN A 127 -12.12 1.64 12.20
CA GLN A 127 -12.45 0.52 13.09
C GLN A 127 -11.91 -0.81 12.56
N ALA A 128 -11.99 -1.03 11.25
CA ALA A 128 -11.44 -2.23 10.61
C ALA A 128 -9.90 -2.30 10.76
N VAL A 129 -9.19 -1.17 10.71
CA VAL A 129 -7.75 -1.08 10.97
C VAL A 129 -7.43 -1.42 12.42
N THR A 130 -8.17 -0.86 13.37
CA THR A 130 -7.94 -1.08 14.80
C THR A 130 -8.16 -2.55 15.18
N SER A 131 -9.04 -3.23 14.48
CA SER A 131 -9.30 -4.67 14.66
C SER A 131 -8.20 -5.56 14.07
N CYS A 132 -7.31 -5.00 13.24
CA CYS A 132 -6.22 -5.73 12.59
C CYS A 132 -4.90 -4.94 12.75
N PRO A 133 -4.17 -5.12 13.86
CA PRO A 133 -2.99 -4.30 14.21
C PRO A 133 -1.84 -4.37 13.21
N GLU A 134 -1.86 -5.32 12.29
CA GLU A 134 -0.86 -5.46 11.23
C GLU A 134 -1.10 -4.53 10.02
N ARG A 135 -2.17 -3.76 10.05
CA ARG A 135 -2.52 -2.86 8.95
C ARG A 135 -2.32 -1.40 9.32
N VAL A 136 -1.55 -0.72 8.53
CA VAL A 136 -1.56 0.74 8.47
C VAL A 136 -2.51 1.12 7.33
N THR A 137 -3.76 1.42 7.64
CA THR A 137 -4.69 1.94 6.64
C THR A 137 -4.64 3.46 6.66
N ARG A 138 -4.30 4.05 5.53
CA ARG A 138 -4.39 5.50 5.34
C ARG A 138 -5.73 5.80 4.69
N LEU A 139 -6.55 6.58 5.37
CA LEU A 139 -7.80 7.11 4.83
C LEU A 139 -7.54 8.48 4.22
N GLN A 140 -8.00 8.68 3.02
CA GLN A 140 -7.98 9.98 2.36
C GLN A 140 -9.39 10.32 1.90
N SER A 141 -9.90 11.43 2.38
CA SER A 141 -11.13 12.04 1.89
C SER A 141 -10.83 13.33 1.13
N ARG A 142 -11.76 13.75 0.31
CA ARG A 142 -11.67 14.96 -0.51
C ARG A 142 -11.45 16.26 0.29
N GLU A 143 -11.79 16.28 1.57
CA GLU A 143 -11.67 17.45 2.45
C GLU A 143 -10.39 17.46 3.29
N GLY A 144 -9.38 16.71 2.91
CA GLY A 144 -8.03 16.82 3.49
C GLY A 144 -7.90 16.29 4.92
N CYS A 145 -8.84 15.50 5.42
CA CYS A 145 -8.63 14.78 6.66
C CYS A 145 -7.63 13.65 6.40
N VAL A 146 -6.36 13.92 6.62
CA VAL A 146 -5.30 12.90 6.68
C VAL A 146 -5.19 12.49 8.14
N LEU A 147 -5.51 11.27 8.44
CA LEU A 147 -5.21 10.64 9.73
C LEU A 147 -3.90 9.90 9.67
#